data_a3afc0b4c8740291baf4b5d33d15ce81
#
_entry.id   a3afc0b4c8740291baf4b5d33d15ce81
#
_cell.length_a   1.000
_cell.length_b   1.000
_cell.length_c   1.000
_cell.angle_alpha   90.00
_cell.angle_beta   90.00
_cell.angle_gamma   90.00
#
_symmetry.space_group_name_H-M   'P 1'
#
loop_
_entity.id
_entity.type
_entity.pdbx_description
1 polymer ?
#
loop_
_entity_poly.entity_id
_entity_poly.type
_entity_poly.pdbx_seq_one_letter_code
_entity_poly.pdbx_strand_id
1 'polypeptide(L)'
;MPGIELLEKMINYGITIKRFDKDEWIYELADGIIGDNYPQPDRMLKHVESVVHDYLIQELCYNEPLERKFDLFAVEGATAGMCYIFDSLIANNILSKKDKIAIMAPIFTPYLEIPHLPRYDFEVVELVADETTGQYSYEELKKLSDPDIKALFVVNPSNPPSIAMKPVIVDGLKKIVEEDNPDLMIISDDVYGTFVENFHSLMADLPYNTIGVYSFSKYFGATGCRLGTIALYEDNVFDKLLSQQDDDKKERARRRYAALSIKPEKIPFIDRIVADSRQVALNHTSGLSTPQQVQMSFFALFALADKKNRYKDLTNLICHRRKKLLFDGLGLKLNEDPFDASYYAQFDLLKWAQNNYGEEFASYLKDNYKPVDILLKLAEKSSIVLLGGSGFHGPEWSVRISLANLNDESYSQIGEVIHSILEDYFVKWKKRGVGNQDGQ
;
A
#
# COMPACT_ATOMS: atom_id res chain seq x y z
N MET A 1 23.46 10.80 26.50
CA MET A 1 22.04 10.36 26.43
C MET A 1 21.80 9.75 25.05
N PRO A 2 21.36 8.51 24.93
CA PRO A 2 21.25 7.83 23.63
C PRO A 2 20.46 8.59 22.56
N GLY A 3 19.43 9.32 22.95
CA GLY A 3 18.61 10.12 22.01
C GLY A 3 19.34 11.34 21.41
N ILE A 4 20.24 11.97 22.15
CA ILE A 4 21.04 13.11 21.63
C ILE A 4 22.05 12.58 20.63
N GLU A 5 22.76 11.48 20.94
CA GLU A 5 23.70 10.86 20.02
C GLU A 5 23.05 10.39 18.72
N LEU A 6 21.80 9.89 18.81
CA LEU A 6 21.04 9.52 17.63
C LEU A 6 20.68 10.76 16.80
N LEU A 7 20.17 11.81 17.41
CA LEU A 7 19.83 13.06 16.74
C LEU A 7 21.05 13.68 16.05
N GLU A 8 22.21 13.69 16.72
CA GLU A 8 23.47 14.14 16.13
C GLU A 8 23.86 13.33 14.89
N LYS A 9 23.74 12.00 14.95
CA LYS A 9 23.99 11.13 13.78
C LYS A 9 23.04 11.43 12.62
N MET A 10 21.77 11.67 12.92
CA MET A 10 20.77 11.99 11.90
C MET A 10 21.05 13.33 11.24
N ILE A 11 21.35 14.38 12.01
CA ILE A 11 21.72 15.69 11.48
C ILE A 11 23.03 15.61 10.68
N ASN A 12 24.02 14.89 11.20
CA ASN A 12 25.29 14.69 10.54
C ASN A 12 25.19 13.89 9.22
N TYR A 13 24.17 13.06 9.04
CA TYR A 13 23.91 12.41 7.75
C TYR A 13 23.73 13.43 6.63
N GLY A 14 22.91 14.46 6.87
CA GLY A 14 22.72 15.56 5.92
C GLY A 14 24.06 16.28 5.59
N ILE A 15 24.85 16.56 6.61
CA ILE A 15 26.11 17.33 6.46
C ILE A 15 27.22 16.48 5.79
N THR A 16 27.41 15.23 6.23
CA THR A 16 28.56 14.39 5.82
C THR A 16 28.27 13.55 4.59
N ILE A 17 27.09 12.99 4.46
CA ILE A 17 26.73 12.09 3.35
C ILE A 17 26.11 12.89 2.21
N LYS A 18 25.09 13.69 2.50
CA LYS A 18 24.40 14.53 1.48
C LYS A 18 25.21 15.78 1.11
N ARG A 19 26.20 16.15 1.93
CA ARG A 19 27.01 17.38 1.77
C ARG A 19 26.17 18.66 1.73
N PHE A 20 25.08 18.68 2.49
CA PHE A 20 24.28 19.88 2.67
C PHE A 20 25.11 20.97 3.36
N ASP A 21 24.85 22.21 3.02
CA ASP A 21 25.32 23.32 3.84
C ASP A 21 24.74 23.18 5.26
N LYS A 22 25.60 23.26 6.26
CA LYS A 22 25.22 22.99 7.64
C LYS A 22 24.16 23.97 8.13
N ASP A 23 24.34 25.25 7.83
CA ASP A 23 23.50 26.31 8.36
C ASP A 23 22.14 26.28 7.63
N GLU A 24 22.13 26.08 6.30
CA GLU A 24 20.89 25.89 5.53
C GLU A 24 20.09 24.67 6.00
N TRP A 25 20.77 23.55 6.26
CA TRP A 25 20.10 22.31 6.71
C TRP A 25 19.49 22.48 8.10
N ILE A 26 20.24 23.02 9.06
CA ILE A 26 19.74 23.25 10.43
C ILE A 26 18.63 24.30 10.42
N TYR A 27 18.77 25.34 9.59
CA TYR A 27 17.73 26.36 9.43
C TYR A 27 16.43 25.76 8.91
N GLU A 28 16.48 24.96 7.82
CA GLU A 28 15.29 24.30 7.25
C GLU A 28 14.57 23.41 8.30
N LEU A 29 15.32 22.67 9.11
CA LEU A 29 14.74 21.83 10.17
C LEU A 29 14.09 22.69 11.28
N ALA A 30 14.78 23.76 11.72
CA ALA A 30 14.29 24.62 12.79
C ALA A 30 13.07 25.43 12.36
N ASP A 31 13.13 26.06 11.19
CA ASP A 31 12.03 26.83 10.60
C ASP A 31 10.83 25.92 10.30
N GLY A 32 11.10 24.75 9.73
CA GLY A 32 10.06 23.76 9.45
C GLY A 32 9.32 23.27 10.70
N ILE A 33 9.98 23.14 11.86
CA ILE A 33 9.33 22.75 13.13
C ILE A 33 8.40 23.85 13.63
N ILE A 34 8.77 25.14 13.44
CA ILE A 34 7.93 26.28 13.85
C ILE A 34 6.60 26.26 13.09
N GLY A 35 6.64 25.94 11.79
CA GLY A 35 5.45 25.71 10.99
C GLY A 35 4.64 26.96 10.67
N ASP A 36 5.28 28.14 10.64
CA ASP A 36 4.67 29.42 10.33
C ASP A 36 4.63 29.74 8.83
N ASN A 37 5.26 28.88 8.01
CA ASN A 37 5.33 29.02 6.57
C ASN A 37 4.79 27.75 5.85
N TYR A 38 4.27 27.94 4.63
CA TYR A 38 4.03 26.83 3.71
C TYR A 38 5.35 26.27 3.19
N PRO A 39 5.38 24.97 2.78
CA PRO A 39 6.58 24.36 2.22
C PRO A 39 7.13 25.15 1.03
N GLN A 40 8.44 25.29 0.97
CA GLN A 40 9.17 25.83 -0.17
C GLN A 40 10.36 24.91 -0.50
N PRO A 41 10.39 24.25 -1.66
CA PRO A 41 9.36 24.24 -2.73
C PRO A 41 8.00 23.70 -2.28
N ASP A 42 6.97 24.06 -3.03
CA ASP A 42 5.57 23.69 -2.76
C ASP A 42 5.35 22.21 -2.55
N ARG A 43 6.13 21.39 -3.20
CA ARG A 43 6.08 19.94 -3.25
C ARG A 43 6.58 19.31 -1.94
N MET A 44 7.72 19.76 -1.48
CA MET A 44 8.39 19.28 -0.27
C MET A 44 9.55 20.20 0.08
N LEU A 45 9.91 20.30 1.37
CA LEU A 45 11.12 21.00 1.81
C LEU A 45 12.36 20.39 1.11
N LYS A 46 13.26 21.24 0.63
CA LYS A 46 14.35 20.87 -0.28
C LYS A 46 15.26 19.76 0.26
N HIS A 47 15.76 19.92 1.49
CA HIS A 47 16.66 18.94 2.08
C HIS A 47 15.91 17.71 2.58
N VAL A 48 14.68 17.90 3.07
CA VAL A 48 13.78 16.79 3.46
C VAL A 48 13.48 15.90 2.27
N GLU A 49 13.18 16.46 1.09
CA GLU A 49 12.97 15.70 -0.15
C GLU A 49 14.17 14.81 -0.47
N SER A 50 15.38 15.38 -0.40
CA SER A 50 16.61 14.64 -0.69
C SER A 50 16.87 13.49 0.30
N VAL A 51 16.56 13.67 1.58
CA VAL A 51 16.68 12.63 2.62
C VAL A 51 15.64 11.53 2.40
N VAL A 52 14.40 11.91 2.16
CA VAL A 52 13.30 10.94 1.93
C VAL A 52 13.52 10.18 0.63
N HIS A 53 14.07 10.80 -0.41
CA HIS A 53 14.47 10.13 -1.64
C HIS A 53 15.47 8.99 -1.35
N ASP A 54 16.56 9.26 -0.60
CA ASP A 54 17.52 8.22 -0.25
C ASP A 54 16.88 7.07 0.55
N TYR A 55 15.96 7.42 1.45
CA TYR A 55 15.20 6.43 2.22
C TYR A 55 14.36 5.52 1.32
N LEU A 56 13.64 6.09 0.34
CA LEU A 56 12.84 5.30 -0.60
C LEU A 56 13.72 4.41 -1.48
N ILE A 57 14.87 4.91 -1.96
CA ILE A 57 15.84 4.10 -2.70
C ILE A 57 16.36 2.94 -1.83
N GLN A 58 16.71 3.19 -0.56
CA GLN A 58 17.19 2.13 0.34
C GLN A 58 16.11 1.08 0.60
N GLU A 59 14.90 1.49 0.89
CA GLU A 59 13.85 0.58 1.39
C GLU A 59 12.97 -0.05 0.30
N LEU A 60 12.79 0.63 -0.82
CA LEU A 60 11.88 0.19 -1.87
C LEU A 60 12.56 -0.18 -3.19
N CYS A 61 13.83 0.22 -3.39
CA CYS A 61 14.58 -0.03 -4.61
C CYS A 61 15.85 -0.87 -4.37
N TYR A 62 15.89 -1.62 -3.26
CA TYR A 62 17.04 -2.46 -2.89
C TYR A 62 18.39 -1.70 -2.92
N ASN A 63 18.37 -0.39 -2.65
CA ASN A 63 19.52 0.49 -2.70
C ASN A 63 20.23 0.52 -4.09
N GLU A 64 19.53 0.15 -5.15
CA GLU A 64 20.05 0.23 -6.51
C GLU A 64 19.89 1.65 -7.06
N PRO A 65 20.96 2.26 -7.59
CA PRO A 65 20.86 3.58 -8.17
C PRO A 65 20.07 3.54 -9.49
N LEU A 66 19.15 4.46 -9.64
CA LEU A 66 18.43 4.69 -10.90
C LEU A 66 19.19 5.72 -11.77
N GLU A 67 18.96 5.69 -13.08
CA GLU A 67 19.58 6.62 -14.03
C GLU A 67 19.20 8.08 -13.73
N ARG A 68 17.94 8.32 -13.31
CA ARG A 68 17.41 9.62 -12.93
C ARG A 68 16.76 9.55 -11.54
N LYS A 69 16.33 10.67 -11.04
CA LYS A 69 15.72 10.79 -9.71
C LYS A 69 14.21 10.63 -9.78
N PHE A 70 13.63 10.35 -8.62
CA PHE A 70 12.21 10.61 -8.35
C PHE A 70 12.04 12.03 -7.83
N ASP A 71 11.04 12.72 -8.35
CA ASP A 71 10.45 13.87 -7.71
C ASP A 71 9.46 13.41 -6.65
N LEU A 72 9.47 14.06 -5.47
CA LEU A 72 8.62 13.65 -4.35
C LEU A 72 7.62 14.74 -4.00
N PHE A 73 6.41 14.31 -3.61
CA PHE A 73 5.40 15.19 -3.01
C PHE A 73 4.97 14.63 -1.65
N ALA A 74 5.14 15.44 -0.60
CA ALA A 74 4.74 15.09 0.76
C ALA A 74 3.23 15.24 0.94
N VAL A 75 2.57 14.16 1.38
CA VAL A 75 1.12 14.06 1.48
C VAL A 75 0.67 13.50 2.84
N GLU A 76 -0.61 13.68 3.17
CA GLU A 76 -1.21 13.29 4.45
C GLU A 76 -1.52 11.79 4.51
N GLY A 77 -0.51 10.97 4.21
CA GLY A 77 -0.55 9.50 4.10
C GLY A 77 -0.96 9.01 2.72
N ALA A 78 -0.76 7.70 2.47
CA ALA A 78 -0.98 7.09 1.16
C ALA A 78 -2.39 7.34 0.60
N THR A 79 -3.43 7.24 1.43
CA THR A 79 -4.83 7.43 0.96
C THR A 79 -5.08 8.83 0.42
N ALA A 80 -4.53 9.89 1.05
CA ALA A 80 -4.61 11.24 0.51
C ALA A 80 -3.86 11.34 -0.83
N GLY A 81 -2.64 10.76 -0.89
CA GLY A 81 -1.88 10.68 -2.13
C GLY A 81 -2.65 10.03 -3.29
N MET A 82 -3.35 8.93 -3.02
CA MET A 82 -4.21 8.28 -4.02
C MET A 82 -5.33 9.20 -4.51
N CYS A 83 -6.01 9.89 -3.60
CA CYS A 83 -7.05 10.84 -3.98
C CYS A 83 -6.48 11.96 -4.88
N TYR A 84 -5.32 12.50 -4.53
CA TYR A 84 -4.68 13.56 -5.32
C TYR A 84 -4.27 13.07 -6.73
N ILE A 85 -3.74 11.85 -6.83
CA ILE A 85 -3.38 11.25 -8.12
C ILE A 85 -4.62 11.11 -9.00
N PHE A 86 -5.70 10.47 -8.52
CA PHE A 86 -6.90 10.28 -9.32
C PHE A 86 -7.59 11.59 -9.69
N ASP A 87 -7.68 12.55 -8.75
CA ASP A 87 -8.24 13.87 -9.04
C ASP A 87 -7.43 14.58 -10.14
N SER A 88 -6.10 14.50 -10.08
CA SER A 88 -5.23 15.14 -11.06
C SER A 88 -5.25 14.44 -12.42
N LEU A 89 -5.35 13.11 -12.48
CA LEU A 89 -5.52 12.36 -13.73
C LEU A 89 -6.78 12.79 -14.47
N ILE A 90 -7.90 12.96 -13.76
CA ILE A 90 -9.15 13.48 -14.35
C ILE A 90 -9.03 14.96 -14.72
N ALA A 91 -8.52 15.80 -13.82
CA ALA A 91 -8.41 17.24 -14.02
C ALA A 91 -7.55 17.59 -15.24
N ASN A 92 -6.55 16.77 -15.51
CA ASN A 92 -5.65 16.90 -16.64
C ASN A 92 -6.08 16.12 -17.89
N ASN A 93 -7.25 15.51 -17.91
CA ASN A 93 -7.78 14.72 -19.02
C ASN A 93 -6.82 13.59 -19.48
N ILE A 94 -6.05 13.01 -18.56
CA ILE A 94 -5.27 11.80 -18.78
C ILE A 94 -6.19 10.59 -18.68
N LEU A 95 -7.07 10.58 -17.66
CA LEU A 95 -8.21 9.68 -17.56
C LEU A 95 -9.52 10.46 -17.70
N SER A 96 -10.56 9.77 -18.12
CA SER A 96 -11.91 10.27 -18.28
C SER A 96 -12.90 9.25 -17.69
N LYS A 97 -14.13 9.70 -17.39
CA LYS A 97 -15.20 8.78 -16.97
C LYS A 97 -15.38 7.68 -18.01
N LYS A 98 -15.63 6.46 -17.54
CA LYS A 98 -15.75 5.25 -18.36
C LYS A 98 -14.46 4.76 -19.01
N ASP A 99 -13.31 5.39 -18.74
CA ASP A 99 -12.05 4.76 -19.10
C ASP A 99 -11.85 3.47 -18.30
N LYS A 100 -11.24 2.47 -18.93
CA LYS A 100 -10.91 1.21 -18.27
C LYS A 100 -9.65 1.36 -17.43
N ILE A 101 -9.73 0.90 -16.19
CA ILE A 101 -8.56 0.72 -15.32
C ILE A 101 -8.53 -0.71 -14.79
N ALA A 102 -7.34 -1.21 -14.52
CA ALA A 102 -7.16 -2.52 -13.91
C ALA A 102 -6.86 -2.38 -12.41
N ILE A 103 -7.34 -3.33 -11.62
CA ILE A 103 -7.06 -3.45 -10.19
C ILE A 103 -6.56 -4.86 -9.90
N MET A 104 -5.47 -4.98 -9.15
CA MET A 104 -4.98 -6.26 -8.65
C MET A 104 -5.69 -6.63 -7.35
N ALA A 105 -6.64 -7.58 -7.43
CA ALA A 105 -7.43 -8.07 -6.29
C ALA A 105 -6.83 -9.37 -5.70
N PRO A 106 -6.98 -9.63 -4.40
CA PRO A 106 -7.66 -8.80 -3.40
C PRO A 106 -6.88 -7.54 -3.04
N ILE A 107 -7.58 -6.45 -2.71
CA ILE A 107 -6.98 -5.15 -2.45
C ILE A 107 -7.66 -4.42 -1.29
N PHE A 108 -7.01 -3.43 -0.73
CA PHE A 108 -7.53 -2.59 0.36
C PHE A 108 -8.86 -1.92 0.00
N THR A 109 -9.91 -2.16 0.80
CA THR A 109 -11.30 -1.76 0.52
C THR A 109 -11.49 -0.32 0.02
N PRO A 110 -10.87 0.73 0.61
CA PRO A 110 -11.02 2.08 0.09
C PRO A 110 -10.59 2.22 -1.38
N TYR A 111 -9.67 1.39 -1.85
CA TYR A 111 -9.19 1.42 -3.23
C TYR A 111 -10.15 0.75 -4.22
N LEU A 112 -11.04 -0.12 -3.73
CA LEU A 112 -12.15 -0.65 -4.53
C LEU A 112 -13.24 0.41 -4.74
N GLU A 113 -13.43 1.31 -3.77
CA GLU A 113 -14.47 2.32 -3.81
C GLU A 113 -14.11 3.52 -4.70
N ILE A 114 -12.84 3.93 -4.70
CA ILE A 114 -12.37 5.12 -5.44
C ILE A 114 -12.79 5.10 -6.91
N PRO A 115 -12.56 4.04 -7.71
CA PRO A 115 -12.92 4.00 -9.14
C PRO A 115 -14.42 4.20 -9.40
N HIS A 116 -15.25 3.79 -8.47
CA HIS A 116 -16.72 3.83 -8.60
C HIS A 116 -17.34 5.15 -8.10
N LEU A 117 -16.54 6.05 -7.52
CA LEU A 117 -17.06 7.37 -7.14
C LEU A 117 -17.61 8.10 -8.35
N PRO A 118 -18.78 8.80 -8.23
CA PRO A 118 -19.41 9.47 -9.38
C PRO A 118 -18.54 10.48 -10.12
N ARG A 119 -17.49 10.98 -9.47
CA ARG A 119 -16.54 11.90 -10.09
C ARG A 119 -15.53 11.21 -11.00
N TYR A 120 -15.24 9.90 -10.76
CA TYR A 120 -14.33 9.07 -11.57
C TYR A 120 -15.10 8.16 -12.51
N ASP A 121 -15.99 7.33 -12.00
CA ASP A 121 -16.90 6.45 -12.75
C ASP A 121 -16.17 5.61 -13.81
N PHE A 122 -15.06 4.95 -13.39
CA PHE A 122 -14.24 4.11 -14.26
C PHE A 122 -14.86 2.72 -14.46
N GLU A 123 -14.53 2.11 -15.60
CA GLU A 123 -14.75 0.67 -15.81
C GLU A 123 -13.57 -0.09 -15.22
N VAL A 124 -13.86 -1.03 -14.31
CA VAL A 124 -12.83 -1.78 -13.58
C VAL A 124 -12.65 -3.17 -14.15
N VAL A 125 -11.42 -3.52 -14.49
CA VAL A 125 -10.98 -4.87 -14.84
C VAL A 125 -10.20 -5.44 -13.68
N GLU A 126 -10.69 -6.51 -13.05
CA GLU A 126 -9.99 -7.14 -11.94
C GLU A 126 -9.01 -8.21 -12.44
N LEU A 127 -7.77 -8.15 -11.93
CA LEU A 127 -6.79 -9.22 -11.99
C LEU A 127 -6.85 -9.94 -10.64
N VAL A 128 -7.17 -11.23 -10.66
CA VAL A 128 -7.43 -11.99 -9.43
C VAL A 128 -6.23 -12.85 -9.09
N ALA A 129 -5.70 -12.69 -7.87
CA ALA A 129 -4.63 -13.53 -7.38
C ALA A 129 -5.12 -14.95 -7.08
N ASP A 130 -4.23 -15.93 -7.26
CA ASP A 130 -4.45 -17.30 -6.80
C ASP A 130 -4.58 -17.31 -5.27
N GLU A 131 -5.62 -17.91 -4.75
CA GLU A 131 -5.96 -17.91 -3.32
C GLU A 131 -4.91 -18.62 -2.44
N THR A 132 -4.12 -19.51 -3.01
CA THR A 132 -3.13 -20.32 -2.28
C THR A 132 -1.79 -19.63 -2.20
N THR A 133 -1.37 -19.02 -3.32
CA THR A 133 -0.04 -18.41 -3.44
C THR A 133 -0.06 -16.89 -3.26
N GLY A 134 -1.22 -16.24 -3.39
CA GLY A 134 -1.34 -14.79 -3.44
C GLY A 134 -0.68 -14.14 -4.66
N GLN A 135 -0.30 -14.94 -5.69
CA GLN A 135 0.35 -14.47 -6.91
C GLN A 135 -0.62 -14.47 -8.09
N TYR A 136 -0.29 -13.72 -9.12
CA TYR A 136 -1.11 -13.59 -10.33
C TYR A 136 -0.60 -14.55 -11.41
N SER A 137 -1.52 -15.23 -12.10
CA SER A 137 -1.14 -16.03 -13.26
C SER A 137 -0.79 -15.15 -14.46
N TYR A 138 -0.05 -15.69 -15.42
CA TYR A 138 0.23 -14.97 -16.67
C TYR A 138 -1.05 -14.64 -17.45
N GLU A 139 -2.07 -15.49 -17.39
CA GLU A 139 -3.37 -15.23 -18.02
C GLU A 139 -4.09 -14.02 -17.39
N GLU A 140 -3.96 -13.84 -16.08
CA GLU A 140 -4.48 -12.65 -15.41
C GLU A 140 -3.70 -11.39 -15.85
N LEU A 141 -2.37 -11.45 -15.87
CA LEU A 141 -1.54 -10.33 -16.32
C LEU A 141 -1.82 -9.95 -17.78
N LYS A 142 -2.08 -10.95 -18.65
CA LYS A 142 -2.33 -10.74 -20.07
C LYS A 142 -3.57 -9.88 -20.35
N LYS A 143 -4.49 -9.72 -19.40
CA LYS A 143 -5.58 -8.74 -19.53
C LYS A 143 -5.05 -7.32 -19.77
N LEU A 144 -3.88 -6.99 -19.22
CA LEU A 144 -3.23 -5.68 -19.37
C LEU A 144 -2.68 -5.42 -20.77
N SER A 145 -2.63 -6.44 -21.64
CA SER A 145 -2.28 -6.26 -23.08
C SER A 145 -3.38 -5.53 -23.85
N ASP A 146 -4.59 -5.36 -23.27
CA ASP A 146 -5.65 -4.54 -23.88
C ASP A 146 -5.26 -3.04 -23.74
N PRO A 147 -4.99 -2.32 -24.85
CA PRO A 147 -4.59 -0.92 -24.80
C PRO A 147 -5.70 0.02 -24.34
N ASP A 148 -6.94 -0.44 -24.25
CA ASP A 148 -8.04 0.32 -23.64
C ASP A 148 -7.90 0.40 -22.12
N ILE A 149 -7.13 -0.50 -21.48
CA ILE A 149 -6.78 -0.40 -20.06
C ILE A 149 -5.67 0.65 -19.90
N LYS A 150 -6.03 1.82 -19.41
CA LYS A 150 -5.13 2.97 -19.33
C LYS A 150 -4.30 3.02 -18.06
N ALA A 151 -4.79 2.41 -16.98
CA ALA A 151 -4.09 2.43 -15.71
C ALA A 151 -4.22 1.08 -14.98
N LEU A 152 -3.15 0.69 -14.27
CA LEU A 152 -3.11 -0.41 -13.33
C LEU A 152 -2.98 0.15 -11.92
N PHE A 153 -3.84 -0.29 -11.02
CA PHE A 153 -3.78 0.04 -9.62
C PHE A 153 -3.42 -1.18 -8.78
N VAL A 154 -2.37 -1.08 -7.97
CA VAL A 154 -1.81 -2.20 -7.22
C VAL A 154 -1.37 -1.79 -5.83
N VAL A 155 -1.48 -2.72 -4.87
CA VAL A 155 -0.84 -2.65 -3.55
C VAL A 155 0.20 -3.77 -3.48
N ASN A 156 1.47 -3.40 -3.36
CA ASN A 156 2.58 -4.37 -3.33
C ASN A 156 3.54 -4.07 -2.16
N PRO A 157 3.69 -4.95 -1.19
CA PRO A 157 2.97 -6.23 -0.94
C PRO A 157 1.46 -6.07 -0.78
N SER A 158 0.71 -7.09 -1.18
CA SER A 158 -0.76 -7.07 -1.23
C SER A 158 -1.42 -6.93 0.15
N ASN A 159 -2.64 -6.44 0.19
CA ASN A 159 -3.46 -6.35 1.40
C ASN A 159 -4.88 -6.83 1.05
N PRO A 160 -5.31 -7.98 1.57
CA PRO A 160 -4.96 -8.64 2.84
C PRO A 160 -3.88 -9.73 2.81
N PRO A 161 -3.47 -10.36 1.67
CA PRO A 161 -2.55 -11.52 1.74
C PRO A 161 -1.18 -11.21 2.34
N SER A 162 -0.73 -9.95 2.23
CA SER A 162 0.59 -9.51 2.72
C SER A 162 1.78 -10.11 1.95
N ILE A 163 1.57 -10.45 0.69
CA ILE A 163 2.55 -11.09 -0.19
C ILE A 163 3.02 -10.11 -1.26
N ALA A 164 4.34 -9.96 -1.43
CA ALA A 164 4.92 -9.21 -2.53
C ALA A 164 4.88 -10.00 -3.84
N MET A 165 4.81 -9.30 -4.95
CA MET A 165 4.94 -9.91 -6.28
C MET A 165 6.33 -10.57 -6.41
N LYS A 166 6.34 -11.82 -6.90
CA LYS A 166 7.58 -12.53 -7.19
C LYS A 166 8.21 -12.02 -8.50
N PRO A 167 9.53 -12.13 -8.67
CA PRO A 167 10.22 -11.63 -9.86
C PRO A 167 9.59 -12.10 -11.18
N VAL A 168 9.15 -13.33 -11.27
CA VAL A 168 8.50 -13.88 -12.49
C VAL A 168 7.20 -13.13 -12.86
N ILE A 169 6.48 -12.60 -11.88
CA ILE A 169 5.26 -11.80 -12.11
C ILE A 169 5.65 -10.39 -12.59
N VAL A 170 6.67 -9.81 -11.96
CA VAL A 170 7.22 -8.50 -12.35
C VAL A 170 7.77 -8.56 -13.78
N ASP A 171 8.52 -9.61 -14.13
CA ASP A 171 9.04 -9.83 -15.48
C ASP A 171 7.90 -9.99 -16.51
N GLY A 172 6.84 -10.71 -16.15
CA GLY A 172 5.64 -10.80 -16.98
C GLY A 172 4.97 -9.44 -17.22
N LEU A 173 4.89 -8.61 -16.18
CA LEU A 173 4.35 -7.25 -16.28
C LEU A 173 5.24 -6.35 -17.14
N LYS A 174 6.57 -6.41 -16.94
CA LYS A 174 7.54 -5.67 -17.77
C LYS A 174 7.35 -6.00 -19.25
N LYS A 175 7.25 -7.28 -19.58
CA LYS A 175 7.05 -7.72 -20.97
C LYS A 175 5.76 -7.16 -21.57
N ILE A 176 4.65 -7.20 -20.84
CA ILE A 176 3.37 -6.65 -21.31
C ILE A 176 3.47 -5.13 -21.54
N VAL A 177 4.08 -4.41 -20.61
CA VAL A 177 4.28 -2.96 -20.75
C VAL A 177 5.16 -2.64 -21.96
N GLU A 178 6.25 -3.36 -22.16
CA GLU A 178 7.19 -3.11 -23.25
C GLU A 178 6.63 -3.49 -24.63
N GLU A 179 5.91 -4.62 -24.73
CA GLU A 179 5.50 -5.17 -26.01
C GLU A 179 4.06 -4.80 -26.41
N ASP A 180 3.13 -4.75 -25.45
CA ASP A 180 1.70 -4.68 -25.74
C ASP A 180 1.05 -3.34 -25.32
N ASN A 181 1.42 -2.79 -24.16
CA ASN A 181 0.79 -1.58 -23.63
C ASN A 181 1.81 -0.61 -23.01
N PRO A 182 2.66 0.05 -23.83
CA PRO A 182 3.75 0.91 -23.36
C PRO A 182 3.28 2.19 -22.67
N ASP A 183 2.03 2.56 -22.83
CA ASP A 183 1.42 3.74 -22.22
C ASP A 183 0.62 3.41 -20.95
N LEU A 184 0.67 2.16 -20.48
CA LEU A 184 0.03 1.75 -19.23
C LEU A 184 0.59 2.56 -18.06
N MET A 185 -0.26 3.31 -17.39
CA MET A 185 0.07 4.01 -16.15
C MET A 185 -0.05 3.04 -14.97
N ILE A 186 0.96 2.95 -14.11
CA ILE A 186 0.94 2.10 -12.92
C ILE A 186 0.90 2.98 -11.69
N ILE A 187 -0.04 2.73 -10.78
CA ILE A 187 -0.15 3.42 -9.50
C ILE A 187 0.05 2.36 -8.40
N SER A 188 1.23 2.40 -7.75
CA SER A 188 1.66 1.39 -6.78
C SER A 188 1.65 1.96 -5.36
N ASP A 189 0.93 1.30 -4.45
CA ASP A 189 1.03 1.55 -3.01
C ASP A 189 2.00 0.53 -2.38
N ASP A 190 3.17 1.02 -1.99
CA ASP A 190 4.27 0.19 -1.49
C ASP A 190 4.42 0.22 0.04
N VAL A 191 3.36 0.58 0.75
CA VAL A 191 3.37 0.81 2.21
C VAL A 191 3.89 -0.36 3.04
N TYR A 192 3.85 -1.59 2.53
CA TYR A 192 4.34 -2.81 3.21
C TYR A 192 5.70 -3.30 2.68
N GLY A 193 6.29 -2.65 1.69
CA GLY A 193 7.57 -3.06 1.09
C GLY A 193 8.72 -3.20 2.10
N THR A 194 8.75 -2.34 3.10
CA THR A 194 9.75 -2.36 4.18
C THR A 194 9.74 -3.63 5.04
N PHE A 195 8.67 -4.42 4.99
CA PHE A 195 8.54 -5.70 5.71
C PHE A 195 9.00 -6.92 4.91
N VAL A 196 9.39 -6.73 3.65
CA VAL A 196 9.94 -7.79 2.79
C VAL A 196 11.45 -7.58 2.66
N GLU A 197 12.20 -8.67 2.82
CA GLU A 197 13.64 -8.62 2.60
C GLU A 197 13.92 -8.44 1.09
N ASN A 198 14.85 -7.53 0.76
CA ASN A 198 15.23 -7.24 -0.61
C ASN A 198 14.04 -6.86 -1.52
N PHE A 199 13.09 -6.08 -1.00
CA PHE A 199 11.93 -5.65 -1.75
C PHE A 199 12.29 -4.75 -2.93
N HIS A 200 11.72 -5.06 -4.09
CA HIS A 200 11.74 -4.22 -5.28
C HIS A 200 10.33 -3.70 -5.56
N SER A 201 10.18 -2.39 -5.53
CA SER A 201 8.97 -1.70 -5.97
C SER A 201 8.89 -1.68 -7.49
N LEU A 202 7.67 -1.63 -8.02
CA LEU A 202 7.46 -1.32 -9.45
C LEU A 202 8.02 0.06 -9.83
N MET A 203 8.23 0.98 -8.88
CA MET A 203 8.97 2.22 -9.12
C MET A 203 10.42 1.96 -9.57
N ALA A 204 11.07 0.92 -9.05
CA ALA A 204 12.43 0.55 -9.46
C ALA A 204 12.43 -0.27 -10.74
N ASP A 205 11.46 -1.17 -10.89
CA ASP A 205 11.40 -2.12 -11.99
C ASP A 205 10.81 -1.54 -13.29
N LEU A 206 9.84 -0.62 -13.17
CA LEU A 206 9.15 0.06 -14.26
C LEU A 206 9.05 1.58 -13.96
N PRO A 207 10.17 2.27 -13.72
CA PRO A 207 10.15 3.66 -13.25
C PRO A 207 9.39 4.60 -14.18
N TYR A 208 9.53 4.41 -15.50
CA TYR A 208 8.88 5.24 -16.51
C TYR A 208 7.35 5.19 -16.44
N ASN A 209 6.78 4.03 -16.10
CA ASN A 209 5.33 3.80 -16.08
C ASN A 209 4.71 3.98 -14.70
N THR A 210 5.51 4.07 -13.62
CA THR A 210 5.02 3.92 -12.26
C THR A 210 5.06 5.23 -11.48
N ILE A 211 3.91 5.56 -10.89
CA ILE A 211 3.79 6.48 -9.76
C ILE A 211 3.76 5.65 -8.48
N GLY A 212 4.71 5.88 -7.58
CA GLY A 212 4.77 5.20 -6.30
C GLY A 212 4.11 6.02 -5.20
N VAL A 213 3.42 5.34 -4.30
CA VAL A 213 2.88 5.93 -3.08
C VAL A 213 3.42 5.16 -1.90
N TYR A 214 3.99 5.88 -0.93
CA TYR A 214 4.52 5.30 0.29
C TYR A 214 3.96 5.99 1.52
N SER A 215 3.83 5.25 2.62
CA SER A 215 3.41 5.80 3.91
C SER A 215 4.29 5.30 5.06
N PHE A 216 4.72 6.22 5.90
CA PHE A 216 5.47 5.93 7.12
C PHE A 216 4.60 5.30 8.23
N SER A 217 3.30 5.20 8.01
CA SER A 217 2.32 4.76 9.02
C SER A 217 2.58 3.37 9.58
N LYS A 218 3.04 2.42 8.74
CA LYS A 218 3.13 1.01 9.12
C LYS A 218 4.49 0.66 9.70
N TYR A 219 5.55 0.95 8.97
CA TYR A 219 6.90 0.60 9.37
C TYR A 219 7.31 1.23 10.70
N PHE A 220 6.98 2.50 10.92
CA PHE A 220 7.30 3.22 12.15
C PHE A 220 6.18 3.20 13.19
N GLY A 221 5.07 2.50 12.95
CA GLY A 221 3.90 2.52 13.83
C GLY A 221 3.28 3.91 14.01
N ALA A 222 3.53 4.82 13.06
CA ALA A 222 3.19 6.25 13.14
C ALA A 222 1.89 6.59 12.39
N THR A 223 0.84 5.76 12.52
CA THR A 223 -0.41 5.91 11.79
C THR A 223 -1.10 7.25 12.02
N GLY A 224 -1.03 7.78 13.21
CA GLY A 224 -1.62 9.09 13.60
C GLY A 224 -0.87 10.30 13.05
N CYS A 225 0.39 10.16 12.66
CA CYS A 225 1.21 11.26 12.13
C CYS A 225 0.83 11.66 10.70
N ARG A 226 0.12 10.78 9.96
CA ARG A 226 -0.33 11.04 8.59
C ARG A 226 0.79 11.39 7.62
N LEU A 227 1.92 10.67 7.65
CA LEU A 227 3.09 10.92 6.81
C LEU A 227 3.08 9.99 5.61
N GLY A 228 3.09 10.56 4.41
CA GLY A 228 3.17 9.83 3.14
C GLY A 228 3.86 10.63 2.06
N THR A 229 4.23 9.95 0.99
CA THR A 229 4.84 10.57 -0.20
C THR A 229 4.25 9.96 -1.47
N ILE A 230 4.12 10.81 -2.48
CA ILE A 230 4.03 10.39 -3.89
C ILE A 230 5.43 10.53 -4.47
N ALA A 231 5.85 9.53 -5.26
CA ALA A 231 7.14 9.53 -5.96
C ALA A 231 6.89 9.31 -7.46
N LEU A 232 7.44 10.15 -8.30
CA LEU A 232 7.33 10.05 -9.75
C LEU A 232 8.71 10.24 -10.39
N TYR A 233 9.09 9.32 -11.27
CA TYR A 233 10.35 9.39 -11.99
C TYR A 233 10.39 10.61 -12.91
N GLU A 234 11.55 11.28 -13.00
CA GLU A 234 11.70 12.50 -13.81
C GLU A 234 11.32 12.32 -15.29
N ASP A 235 11.55 11.12 -15.84
CA ASP A 235 11.14 10.76 -17.21
C ASP A 235 10.01 9.72 -17.11
N ASN A 236 8.78 10.12 -17.40
CA ASN A 236 7.62 9.30 -17.08
C ASN A 236 6.52 9.37 -18.16
N VAL A 237 5.69 8.33 -18.17
CA VAL A 237 4.59 8.18 -19.13
C VAL A 237 3.51 9.26 -18.94
N PHE A 238 3.31 9.77 -17.73
CA PHE A 238 2.28 10.78 -17.45
C PHE A 238 2.61 12.10 -18.17
N ASP A 239 3.86 12.54 -18.10
CA ASP A 239 4.32 13.73 -18.82
C ASP A 239 4.31 13.52 -20.34
N LYS A 240 4.65 12.30 -20.81
CA LYS A 240 4.49 11.96 -22.23
C LYS A 240 3.04 12.13 -22.68
N LEU A 241 2.07 11.54 -21.94
CA LEU A 241 0.65 11.62 -22.28
C LEU A 241 0.14 13.07 -22.26
N LEU A 242 0.59 13.88 -21.30
CA LEU A 242 0.29 15.33 -21.29
C LEU A 242 0.82 16.05 -22.52
N SER A 243 2.04 15.74 -22.95
CA SER A 243 2.68 16.37 -24.11
C SER A 243 1.96 16.09 -25.43
N GLN A 244 1.33 14.92 -25.52
CA GLN A 244 0.61 14.41 -26.70
C GLN A 244 -0.84 14.89 -26.80
N GLN A 245 -1.34 15.61 -25.79
CA GLN A 245 -2.71 16.12 -25.79
C GLN A 245 -2.95 17.13 -26.93
N ASP A 246 -4.20 17.19 -27.38
CA ASP A 246 -4.67 18.17 -28.35
C ASP A 246 -4.63 19.61 -27.82
N ASP A 247 -4.80 20.59 -28.72
CA ASP A 247 -4.72 22.00 -28.37
C ASP A 247 -5.83 22.44 -27.41
N ASP A 248 -7.02 21.82 -27.44
CA ASP A 248 -8.13 22.16 -26.56
C ASP A 248 -7.82 21.72 -25.10
N LYS A 249 -7.23 20.54 -24.92
CA LYS A 249 -6.78 20.08 -23.62
C LYS A 249 -5.63 20.92 -23.08
N LYS A 250 -4.66 21.26 -23.93
CA LYS A 250 -3.56 22.16 -23.59
C LYS A 250 -4.05 23.54 -23.19
N GLU A 251 -5.05 24.09 -23.88
CA GLU A 251 -5.65 25.37 -23.52
C GLU A 251 -6.39 25.32 -22.19
N ARG A 252 -7.08 24.22 -21.87
CA ARG A 252 -7.66 24.02 -20.54
C ARG A 252 -6.60 24.00 -19.44
N ALA A 253 -5.48 23.31 -19.66
CA ALA A 253 -4.35 23.29 -18.74
C ALA A 253 -3.73 24.70 -18.57
N ARG A 254 -3.59 25.48 -19.66
CA ARG A 254 -3.12 26.88 -19.58
C ARG A 254 -4.00 27.72 -18.67
N ARG A 255 -5.31 27.64 -18.84
CA ARG A 255 -6.26 28.38 -17.97
C ARG A 255 -6.23 27.90 -16.52
N ARG A 256 -6.14 26.58 -16.30
CA ARG A 256 -6.13 25.98 -14.97
C ARG A 256 -4.91 26.39 -14.15
N TYR A 257 -3.74 26.41 -14.77
CA TYR A 257 -2.46 26.64 -14.09
C TYR A 257 -1.84 28.01 -14.42
N ALA A 258 -2.61 28.95 -14.97
CA ALA A 258 -2.12 30.27 -15.37
C ALA A 258 -1.43 31.06 -14.27
N ALA A 259 -1.87 30.87 -12.99
CA ALA A 259 -1.30 31.55 -11.84
C ALA A 259 0.07 30.98 -11.40
N LEU A 260 0.43 29.78 -11.86
CA LEU A 260 1.62 29.07 -11.38
C LEU A 260 2.82 29.21 -12.30
N SER A 261 2.59 29.38 -13.60
CA SER A 261 3.67 29.42 -14.59
C SER A 261 3.31 30.27 -15.80
N ILE A 262 4.33 30.86 -16.42
CA ILE A 262 4.20 31.53 -17.73
C ILE A 262 4.03 30.54 -18.90
N LYS A 263 4.31 29.24 -18.64
CA LYS A 263 4.14 28.13 -19.59
C LYS A 263 3.40 26.98 -18.90
N PRO A 264 2.12 27.16 -18.56
CA PRO A 264 1.36 26.21 -17.74
C PRO A 264 1.27 24.81 -18.37
N GLU A 265 1.27 24.70 -19.70
CA GLU A 265 1.24 23.44 -20.43
C GLU A 265 2.50 22.59 -20.24
N LYS A 266 3.60 23.18 -19.75
CA LYS A 266 4.89 22.51 -19.51
C LYS A 266 5.11 22.12 -18.05
N ILE A 267 4.14 22.39 -17.18
CA ILE A 267 4.23 21.97 -15.78
C ILE A 267 4.23 20.44 -15.71
N PRO A 268 5.24 19.80 -15.10
CA PRO A 268 5.30 18.35 -14.90
C PRO A 268 4.08 17.81 -14.15
N PHE A 269 3.72 16.56 -14.38
CA PHE A 269 2.53 15.97 -13.77
C PHE A 269 2.58 15.99 -12.23
N ILE A 270 3.75 15.74 -11.64
CA ILE A 270 3.91 15.82 -10.18
C ILE A 270 3.54 17.20 -9.63
N ASP A 271 3.99 18.27 -10.28
CA ASP A 271 3.68 19.65 -9.86
C ASP A 271 2.20 20.01 -10.13
N ARG A 272 1.56 19.37 -11.13
CA ARG A 272 0.10 19.48 -11.32
C ARG A 272 -0.66 18.81 -10.19
N ILE A 273 -0.21 17.63 -9.70
CA ILE A 273 -0.80 16.99 -8.52
C ILE A 273 -0.73 17.93 -7.32
N VAL A 274 0.42 18.57 -7.08
CA VAL A 274 0.59 19.57 -6.02
C VAL A 274 -0.41 20.71 -6.16
N ALA A 275 -0.51 21.30 -7.35
CA ALA A 275 -1.44 22.40 -7.64
C ALA A 275 -2.90 22.01 -7.45
N ASP A 276 -3.26 20.82 -7.92
CA ASP A 276 -4.63 20.30 -7.86
C ASP A 276 -5.04 19.96 -6.43
N SER A 277 -4.11 19.46 -5.59
CA SER A 277 -4.36 19.18 -4.17
C SER A 277 -4.75 20.42 -3.37
N ARG A 278 -4.39 21.61 -3.86
CA ARG A 278 -4.66 22.91 -3.22
C ARG A 278 -5.96 23.59 -3.66
N GLN A 279 -6.75 22.93 -4.50
CA GLN A 279 -8.02 23.51 -4.94
C GLN A 279 -9.05 23.53 -3.81
N VAL A 280 -9.30 24.71 -3.29
CA VAL A 280 -10.19 24.97 -2.14
C VAL A 280 -11.57 24.35 -2.29
N ALA A 281 -12.11 24.32 -3.52
CA ALA A 281 -13.43 23.75 -3.79
C ALA A 281 -13.46 22.21 -3.68
N LEU A 282 -12.31 21.54 -3.76
CA LEU A 282 -12.22 20.08 -3.77
C LEU A 282 -11.54 19.52 -2.53
N ASN A 283 -10.35 20.01 -2.17
CA ASN A 283 -9.50 19.38 -1.19
C ASN A 283 -9.13 20.27 0.00
N HIS A 284 -9.07 21.56 -0.14
CA HIS A 284 -8.78 22.51 0.93
C HIS A 284 -7.53 22.16 1.79
N THR A 285 -6.43 21.75 1.13
CA THR A 285 -5.17 21.41 1.80
C THR A 285 -4.00 21.98 1.00
N SER A 286 -2.86 22.15 1.66
CA SER A 286 -1.62 22.62 1.05
C SER A 286 -0.54 21.54 1.03
N GLY A 287 -0.95 20.28 1.11
CA GLY A 287 -0.08 19.14 1.31
C GLY A 287 0.35 19.02 2.78
N LEU A 288 1.32 18.16 3.04
CA LEU A 288 1.81 17.91 4.39
C LEU A 288 2.48 19.14 4.98
N SER A 289 2.14 19.49 6.22
CA SER A 289 2.70 20.68 6.91
C SER A 289 4.21 20.55 7.11
N THR A 290 4.90 21.68 7.20
CA THR A 290 6.37 21.70 7.40
C THR A 290 6.81 20.97 8.67
N PRO A 291 6.13 21.06 9.86
CA PRO A 291 6.48 20.26 11.02
C PRO A 291 6.39 18.75 10.76
N GLN A 292 5.37 18.32 10.02
CA GLN A 292 5.20 16.91 9.67
C GLN A 292 6.26 16.44 8.66
N GLN A 293 6.68 17.31 7.73
CA GLN A 293 7.79 17.00 6.81
C GLN A 293 9.12 16.85 7.55
N VAL A 294 9.39 17.71 8.54
CA VAL A 294 10.58 17.54 9.41
C VAL A 294 10.50 16.25 10.21
N GLN A 295 9.33 15.90 10.75
CA GLN A 295 9.13 14.62 11.43
C GLN A 295 9.37 13.43 10.46
N MET A 296 8.89 13.52 9.22
CA MET A 296 9.14 12.54 8.17
C MET A 296 10.63 12.37 7.91
N SER A 297 11.38 13.47 7.80
CA SER A 297 12.83 13.43 7.60
C SER A 297 13.55 12.70 8.74
N PHE A 298 13.11 12.87 9.99
CA PHE A 298 13.69 12.17 11.12
C PHE A 298 13.41 10.65 11.07
N PHE A 299 12.25 10.22 10.65
CA PHE A 299 11.99 8.80 10.42
C PHE A 299 12.90 8.23 9.31
N ALA A 300 13.02 8.95 8.20
CA ALA A 300 13.90 8.56 7.11
C ALA A 300 15.37 8.50 7.54
N LEU A 301 15.86 9.56 8.21
CA LEU A 301 17.23 9.62 8.75
C LEU A 301 17.52 8.53 9.77
N PHE A 302 16.53 8.18 10.60
CA PHE A 302 16.66 7.08 11.56
C PHE A 302 16.94 5.76 10.83
N ALA A 303 16.16 5.43 9.80
CA ALA A 303 16.39 4.22 9.00
C ALA A 303 17.71 4.27 8.25
N LEU A 304 18.05 5.40 7.62
CA LEU A 304 19.31 5.60 6.91
C LEU A 304 20.55 5.52 7.85
N ALA A 305 20.41 5.88 9.12
CA ALA A 305 21.45 5.78 10.13
C ALA A 305 21.60 4.36 10.70
N ASP A 306 20.59 3.52 10.63
CA ASP A 306 20.59 2.14 11.12
C ASP A 306 21.25 1.19 10.12
N LYS A 307 22.55 1.37 9.89
CA LYS A 307 23.34 0.56 8.93
C LYS A 307 23.34 -0.95 9.20
N LYS A 308 22.81 -1.39 10.32
CA LYS A 308 22.72 -2.81 10.71
C LYS A 308 21.28 -3.34 10.60
N ASN A 309 20.35 -2.56 10.09
CA ASN A 309 18.95 -2.90 9.92
C ASN A 309 18.26 -3.43 11.20
N ARG A 310 18.75 -3.03 12.39
CA ARG A 310 18.24 -3.56 13.67
C ARG A 310 16.75 -3.29 13.88
N TYR A 311 16.29 -2.13 13.45
CA TYR A 311 14.87 -1.79 13.56
C TYR A 311 14.03 -2.64 12.59
N LYS A 312 14.51 -2.79 11.34
CA LYS A 312 13.87 -3.64 10.33
C LYS A 312 13.78 -5.10 10.79
N ASP A 313 14.90 -5.65 11.26
CA ASP A 313 14.96 -7.02 11.79
C ASP A 313 13.99 -7.21 12.97
N LEU A 314 13.94 -6.23 13.89
CA LEU A 314 13.05 -6.29 15.05
C LEU A 314 11.57 -6.24 14.66
N THR A 315 11.18 -5.34 13.76
CA THR A 315 9.78 -5.22 13.31
C THR A 315 9.33 -6.47 12.55
N ASN A 316 10.18 -7.00 11.68
CA ASN A 316 9.93 -8.25 10.96
C ASN A 316 9.82 -9.43 11.92
N LEU A 317 10.78 -9.58 12.85
CA LEU A 317 10.74 -10.63 13.87
C LEU A 317 9.44 -10.60 14.68
N ILE A 318 8.95 -9.41 15.07
CA ILE A 318 7.69 -9.27 15.81
C ILE A 318 6.51 -9.78 14.97
N CYS A 319 6.40 -9.37 13.70
CA CYS A 319 5.33 -9.79 12.83
C CYS A 319 5.36 -11.30 12.56
N HIS A 320 6.51 -11.85 12.21
CA HIS A 320 6.69 -13.30 12.00
C HIS A 320 6.37 -14.12 13.22
N ARG A 321 6.85 -13.72 14.42
CA ARG A 321 6.55 -14.38 15.68
C ARG A 321 5.05 -14.42 15.96
N ARG A 322 4.37 -13.31 15.77
CA ARG A 322 2.92 -13.20 15.97
C ARG A 322 2.13 -14.03 14.98
N LYS A 323 2.58 -14.08 13.72
CA LYS A 323 2.00 -14.97 12.71
C LYS A 323 2.13 -16.42 13.13
N LYS A 324 3.32 -16.82 13.63
CA LYS A 324 3.54 -18.17 14.14
C LYS A 324 2.61 -18.50 15.31
N LEU A 325 2.50 -17.62 16.31
CA LEU A 325 1.60 -17.81 17.45
C LEU A 325 0.13 -17.99 17.02
N LEU A 326 -0.32 -17.20 16.04
CA LEU A 326 -1.67 -17.33 15.47
C LEU A 326 -1.87 -18.70 14.81
N PHE A 327 -0.92 -19.12 13.96
CA PHE A 327 -1.02 -20.37 13.22
C PHE A 327 -0.89 -21.60 14.13
N ASP A 328 -0.02 -21.54 15.15
CA ASP A 328 0.09 -22.57 16.18
C ASP A 328 -1.24 -22.70 16.94
N GLY A 329 -1.90 -21.60 17.33
CA GLY A 329 -3.21 -21.60 17.98
C GLY A 329 -4.35 -22.14 17.10
N LEU A 330 -4.25 -22.00 15.77
CA LEU A 330 -5.17 -22.60 14.80
C LEU A 330 -4.85 -24.06 14.48
N GLY A 331 -3.72 -24.60 14.95
CA GLY A 331 -3.24 -25.93 14.55
C GLY A 331 -2.82 -26.00 13.08
N LEU A 332 -2.45 -24.86 12.48
CA LEU A 332 -2.00 -24.77 11.10
C LEU A 332 -0.47 -24.75 11.00
N LYS A 333 0.05 -25.35 9.94
CA LYS A 333 1.48 -25.24 9.61
C LYS A 333 1.74 -23.91 8.92
N LEU A 334 2.68 -23.15 9.45
CA LEU A 334 3.18 -21.95 8.78
C LEU A 334 4.19 -22.35 7.69
N ASN A 335 3.95 -21.91 6.46
CA ASN A 335 4.93 -22.00 5.38
C ASN A 335 5.67 -20.66 5.31
N GLU A 336 6.99 -20.72 5.32
CA GLU A 336 7.83 -19.54 5.16
C GLU A 336 7.94 -19.20 3.67
N ASP A 337 7.71 -17.93 3.31
CA ASP A 337 7.91 -17.39 1.97
C ASP A 337 8.66 -16.07 2.11
N PRO A 338 9.83 -15.87 1.47
CA PRO A 338 10.61 -14.63 1.57
C PRO A 338 9.87 -13.40 1.01
N PHE A 339 8.80 -13.60 0.24
CA PHE A 339 7.95 -12.54 -0.28
C PHE A 339 6.78 -12.17 0.65
N ASP A 340 6.67 -12.84 1.80
CA ASP A 340 5.63 -12.58 2.80
C ASP A 340 6.06 -11.45 3.74
N ALA A 341 5.43 -10.30 3.62
CA ALA A 341 5.63 -9.17 4.53
C ALA A 341 5.16 -9.45 5.96
N SER A 342 4.34 -10.47 6.16
CA SER A 342 3.80 -10.87 7.46
C SER A 342 3.20 -9.72 8.30
N TYR A 343 2.77 -8.62 7.66
CA TYR A 343 2.08 -7.52 8.33
C TYR A 343 0.61 -7.86 8.62
N TYR A 344 0.03 -8.69 7.75
CA TYR A 344 -1.26 -9.33 7.94
C TYR A 344 -1.11 -10.84 7.81
N ALA A 345 -2.05 -11.56 8.42
CA ALA A 345 -2.31 -12.96 8.14
C ALA A 345 -3.70 -13.08 7.53
N GLN A 346 -3.83 -13.98 6.59
CA GLN A 346 -5.10 -14.36 5.99
C GLN A 346 -5.22 -15.88 6.03
N PHE A 347 -6.40 -16.40 6.38
CA PHE A 347 -6.73 -17.81 6.25
C PHE A 347 -8.21 -17.98 5.98
N ASP A 348 -8.58 -19.09 5.36
CA ASP A 348 -9.96 -19.42 5.01
C ASP A 348 -10.54 -20.37 6.05
N LEU A 349 -11.62 -19.91 6.72
CA LEU A 349 -12.32 -20.66 7.78
C LEU A 349 -12.96 -21.95 7.24
N LEU A 350 -13.45 -21.91 6.00
CA LEU A 350 -14.12 -23.07 5.38
C LEU A 350 -13.10 -24.15 5.00
N LYS A 351 -11.98 -23.74 4.36
CA LYS A 351 -10.85 -24.64 4.08
C LYS A 351 -10.27 -25.23 5.36
N TRP A 352 -10.16 -24.41 6.41
CA TRP A 352 -9.72 -24.89 7.73
C TRP A 352 -10.68 -25.94 8.30
N ALA A 353 -12.00 -25.68 8.24
CA ALA A 353 -13.01 -26.64 8.69
C ALA A 353 -13.02 -27.94 7.87
N GLN A 354 -12.87 -27.85 6.56
CA GLN A 354 -12.77 -28.98 5.65
C GLN A 354 -11.56 -29.88 6.01
N ASN A 355 -10.40 -29.26 6.23
CA ASN A 355 -9.18 -30.00 6.53
C ASN A 355 -9.23 -30.70 7.91
N ASN A 356 -9.91 -30.13 8.88
CA ASN A 356 -9.96 -30.66 10.25
C ASN A 356 -11.17 -31.58 10.50
N TYR A 357 -12.30 -31.34 9.84
CA TYR A 357 -13.57 -32.03 10.14
C TYR A 357 -14.23 -32.68 8.92
N GLY A 358 -13.69 -32.50 7.73
CA GLY A 358 -14.18 -33.09 6.49
C GLY A 358 -15.13 -32.19 5.68
N GLU A 359 -15.37 -32.59 4.43
CA GLU A 359 -16.12 -31.78 3.44
C GLU A 359 -17.59 -31.62 3.78
N GLU A 360 -18.21 -32.66 4.37
CA GLU A 360 -19.62 -32.62 4.77
C GLU A 360 -19.89 -31.56 5.84
N PHE A 361 -18.98 -31.41 6.81
CA PHE A 361 -19.09 -30.37 7.81
C PHE A 361 -18.83 -28.98 7.23
N ALA A 362 -17.86 -28.82 6.33
CA ALA A 362 -17.62 -27.57 5.64
C ALA A 362 -18.84 -27.12 4.82
N SER A 363 -19.49 -28.04 4.09
CA SER A 363 -20.74 -27.78 3.38
C SER A 363 -21.86 -27.38 4.34
N TYR A 364 -21.99 -28.07 5.46
CA TYR A 364 -22.98 -27.72 6.50
C TYR A 364 -22.75 -26.30 7.05
N LEU A 365 -21.49 -25.92 7.30
CA LEU A 365 -21.15 -24.56 7.74
C LEU A 365 -21.59 -23.53 6.70
N LYS A 366 -21.26 -23.77 5.45
CA LYS A 366 -21.58 -22.87 4.32
C LYS A 366 -23.10 -22.68 4.15
N ASP A 367 -23.88 -23.73 4.35
CA ASP A 367 -25.33 -23.70 4.14
C ASP A 367 -26.10 -23.11 5.35
N ASN A 368 -25.54 -23.15 6.55
CA ASN A 368 -26.24 -22.79 7.77
C ASN A 368 -25.73 -21.55 8.49
N TYR A 369 -24.53 -21.06 8.15
CA TYR A 369 -23.89 -19.93 8.83
C TYR A 369 -23.26 -18.96 7.81
N LYS A 370 -22.92 -17.79 8.30
CA LYS A 370 -22.13 -16.78 7.56
C LYS A 370 -20.78 -16.59 8.25
N PRO A 371 -19.72 -16.22 7.53
CA PRO A 371 -18.42 -15.92 8.14
C PRO A 371 -18.51 -14.93 9.30
N VAL A 372 -19.37 -13.92 9.19
CA VAL A 372 -19.59 -12.91 10.23
C VAL A 372 -20.10 -13.52 11.55
N ASP A 373 -20.83 -14.65 11.53
CA ASP A 373 -21.32 -15.29 12.76
C ASP A 373 -20.14 -15.82 13.62
N ILE A 374 -19.09 -16.30 12.96
CA ILE A 374 -17.85 -16.75 13.63
C ILE A 374 -17.10 -15.54 14.20
N LEU A 375 -17.00 -14.47 13.42
CA LEU A 375 -16.30 -13.23 13.84
C LEU A 375 -16.99 -12.55 15.02
N LEU A 376 -18.32 -12.52 15.04
CA LEU A 376 -19.09 -11.99 16.17
C LEU A 376 -18.87 -12.84 17.45
N LYS A 377 -18.89 -14.16 17.31
CA LYS A 377 -18.60 -15.04 18.46
C LYS A 377 -17.16 -14.91 18.96
N LEU A 378 -16.20 -14.71 18.05
CA LEU A 378 -14.83 -14.41 18.45
C LEU A 378 -14.79 -13.11 19.28
N ALA A 379 -15.45 -12.06 18.80
CA ALA A 379 -15.52 -10.78 19.50
C ALA A 379 -16.17 -10.92 20.89
N GLU A 380 -17.27 -11.69 20.99
CA GLU A 380 -17.94 -11.98 22.27
C GLU A 380 -17.04 -12.75 23.26
N LYS A 381 -16.28 -13.74 22.76
CA LYS A 381 -15.43 -14.59 23.62
C LYS A 381 -14.08 -13.95 23.99
N SER A 382 -13.51 -13.09 23.13
CA SER A 382 -12.14 -12.57 23.28
C SER A 382 -12.01 -11.05 23.33
N SER A 383 -13.10 -10.30 23.05
CA SER A 383 -13.06 -8.85 22.81
C SER A 383 -12.16 -8.43 21.64
N ILE A 384 -11.87 -9.33 20.69
CA ILE A 384 -11.05 -9.08 19.50
C ILE A 384 -11.95 -9.10 18.27
N VAL A 385 -11.87 -8.03 17.45
CA VAL A 385 -12.62 -7.89 16.21
C VAL A 385 -11.69 -8.13 15.02
N LEU A 386 -12.06 -9.05 14.14
CA LEU A 386 -11.37 -9.34 12.90
C LEU A 386 -12.19 -8.87 11.69
N LEU A 387 -11.55 -8.79 10.53
CA LEU A 387 -12.20 -8.37 9.29
C LEU A 387 -12.36 -9.55 8.33
N GLY A 388 -13.55 -9.69 7.74
CA GLY A 388 -13.81 -10.68 6.70
C GLY A 388 -13.15 -10.30 5.38
N GLY A 389 -12.70 -11.31 4.63
CA GLY A 389 -11.98 -11.11 3.37
C GLY A 389 -12.84 -10.62 2.22
N SER A 390 -14.15 -10.86 2.24
CA SER A 390 -15.09 -10.37 1.20
C SER A 390 -15.05 -8.86 1.03
N GLY A 391 -14.80 -8.10 2.11
CA GLY A 391 -14.63 -6.65 2.03
C GLY A 391 -13.39 -6.17 1.26
N PHE A 392 -12.52 -7.09 0.85
CA PHE A 392 -11.31 -6.84 0.07
C PHE A 392 -11.37 -7.48 -1.32
N HIS A 393 -12.52 -7.94 -1.78
CA HIS A 393 -12.70 -8.83 -2.93
C HIS A 393 -11.86 -10.12 -2.85
N GLY A 394 -11.59 -10.57 -1.63
CA GLY A 394 -11.01 -11.88 -1.33
C GLY A 394 -12.08 -12.95 -1.12
N PRO A 395 -11.67 -14.21 -0.88
CA PRO A 395 -12.61 -15.31 -0.62
C PRO A 395 -13.58 -14.99 0.52
N GLU A 396 -14.86 -15.33 0.33
CA GLU A 396 -15.95 -14.98 1.26
C GLU A 396 -15.68 -15.47 2.69
N TRP A 397 -15.11 -16.67 2.82
CA TRP A 397 -14.82 -17.29 4.13
C TRP A 397 -13.43 -16.99 4.65
N SER A 398 -12.67 -16.15 3.98
CA SER A 398 -11.38 -15.72 4.47
C SER A 398 -11.49 -14.63 5.55
N VAL A 399 -10.48 -14.59 6.42
CA VAL A 399 -10.37 -13.64 7.53
C VAL A 399 -8.99 -12.98 7.47
N ARG A 400 -8.96 -11.66 7.63
CA ARG A 400 -7.74 -10.87 7.73
C ARG A 400 -7.44 -10.48 9.18
N ILE A 401 -6.22 -10.70 9.62
CA ILE A 401 -5.72 -10.38 10.96
C ILE A 401 -4.49 -9.48 10.82
N SER A 402 -4.52 -8.30 11.47
CA SER A 402 -3.33 -7.44 11.56
C SER A 402 -2.39 -8.00 12.64
N LEU A 403 -1.12 -8.19 12.29
CA LEU A 403 -0.10 -8.72 13.20
C LEU A 403 0.66 -7.62 13.96
N ALA A 404 0.32 -6.33 13.71
CA ALA A 404 0.98 -5.19 14.31
C ALA A 404 0.27 -4.61 15.56
N ASN A 405 -1.02 -4.92 15.78
CA ASN A 405 -1.88 -4.14 16.66
C ASN A 405 -2.08 -4.69 18.09
N LEU A 406 -1.85 -5.99 18.28
CA LEU A 406 -2.11 -6.67 19.55
C LEU A 406 -0.81 -7.15 20.19
N ASN A 407 -0.87 -7.58 21.44
CA ASN A 407 0.24 -8.28 22.10
C ASN A 407 0.35 -9.73 21.63
N ASP A 408 1.45 -10.39 21.94
CA ASP A 408 1.74 -11.74 21.44
C ASP A 408 0.71 -12.78 21.91
N GLU A 409 0.26 -12.69 23.17
CA GLU A 409 -0.72 -13.63 23.77
C GLU A 409 -2.06 -13.59 23.02
N SER A 410 -2.48 -12.42 22.55
CA SER A 410 -3.73 -12.27 21.80
C SER A 410 -3.75 -13.10 20.52
N TYR A 411 -2.61 -13.30 19.86
CA TYR A 411 -2.57 -14.06 18.59
C TYR A 411 -2.77 -15.56 18.82
N SER A 412 -2.19 -16.14 19.88
CA SER A 412 -2.51 -17.52 20.29
C SER A 412 -3.98 -17.64 20.64
N GLN A 413 -4.50 -16.69 21.45
CA GLN A 413 -5.91 -16.68 21.85
C GLN A 413 -6.87 -16.61 20.66
N ILE A 414 -6.58 -15.82 19.63
CA ILE A 414 -7.41 -15.76 18.39
C ILE A 414 -7.52 -17.15 17.78
N GLY A 415 -6.37 -17.84 17.59
CA GLY A 415 -6.35 -19.18 17.02
C GLY A 415 -7.15 -20.18 17.83
N GLU A 416 -6.92 -20.23 19.14
CA GLU A 416 -7.60 -21.16 20.08
C GLU A 416 -9.11 -20.91 20.13
N VAL A 417 -9.55 -19.64 20.16
CA VAL A 417 -10.99 -19.30 20.21
C VAL A 417 -11.69 -19.64 18.92
N ILE A 418 -11.08 -19.38 17.75
CA ILE A 418 -11.65 -19.77 16.46
C ILE A 418 -11.79 -21.29 16.39
N HIS A 419 -10.76 -22.04 16.81
CA HIS A 419 -10.80 -23.49 16.90
C HIS A 419 -11.99 -23.95 17.76
N SER A 420 -12.10 -23.41 18.99
CA SER A 420 -13.20 -23.72 19.90
C SER A 420 -14.58 -23.44 19.32
N ILE A 421 -14.75 -22.33 18.60
CA ILE A 421 -16.02 -21.96 17.95
C ILE A 421 -16.40 -22.99 16.86
N LEU A 422 -15.45 -23.37 16.02
CA LEU A 422 -15.70 -24.32 14.94
C LEU A 422 -15.94 -25.73 15.48
N GLU A 423 -15.26 -26.11 16.56
CA GLU A 423 -15.54 -27.37 17.28
C GLU A 423 -16.94 -27.38 17.89
N ASP A 424 -17.39 -26.30 18.52
CA ASP A 424 -18.76 -26.16 19.03
C ASP A 424 -19.81 -26.37 17.90
N TYR A 425 -19.55 -25.86 16.69
CA TYR A 425 -20.42 -26.07 15.55
C TYR A 425 -20.39 -27.52 15.05
N PHE A 426 -19.20 -28.13 15.02
CA PHE A 426 -19.04 -29.53 14.63
C PHE A 426 -19.79 -30.49 15.55
N VAL A 427 -19.67 -30.30 16.87
CA VAL A 427 -20.42 -31.10 17.86
C VAL A 427 -21.93 -30.94 17.68
N LYS A 428 -22.42 -29.73 17.43
CA LYS A 428 -23.84 -29.49 17.15
C LYS A 428 -24.31 -30.18 15.86
N TRP A 429 -23.50 -30.15 14.82
CA TRP A 429 -23.78 -30.83 13.54
C TRP A 429 -23.89 -32.34 13.73
N LYS A 430 -22.91 -32.96 14.42
CA LYS A 430 -22.95 -34.40 14.71
C LYS A 430 -24.18 -34.83 15.52
N LYS A 431 -24.58 -34.04 16.52
CA LYS A 431 -25.79 -34.33 17.30
C LYS A 431 -27.07 -34.30 16.48
N ARG A 432 -27.15 -33.44 15.44
CA ARG A 432 -28.29 -33.38 14.51
C ARG A 432 -28.34 -34.62 13.59
N GLY A 433 -27.16 -35.11 13.14
CA GLY A 433 -27.07 -36.31 12.30
C GLY A 433 -27.47 -37.59 13.02
N VAL A 434 -27.16 -37.71 14.32
CA VAL A 434 -27.56 -38.85 15.14
C VAL A 434 -29.06 -38.85 15.47
N GLY A 435 -29.65 -37.67 15.67
CA GLY A 435 -31.12 -37.56 15.96
C GLY A 435 -32.02 -37.87 14.75
N ASN A 436 -31.50 -37.93 13.54
CA ASN A 436 -32.26 -38.33 12.33
C ASN A 436 -32.15 -39.85 12.02
N GLN A 437 -31.28 -40.60 12.72
CA GLN A 437 -31.17 -42.07 12.56
C GLN A 437 -32.04 -42.86 13.56
N ASP A 438 -32.49 -42.25 14.66
CA ASP A 438 -33.35 -42.88 15.66
C ASP A 438 -34.85 -42.67 15.36
N GLY A 439 -35.21 -42.10 14.22
CA GLY A 439 -36.59 -41.76 13.82
C GLY A 439 -37.10 -42.46 12.56
N GLN A 440 -36.43 -43.57 12.14
CA GLN A 440 -36.97 -44.44 11.05
C GLN A 440 -37.33 -45.81 11.56
#